data_31e95c69a4582aa63840de5b581fc0e6
#
_entry.id   31e95c69a4582aa63840de5b581fc0e6
#
_cell.length_a   1.000
_cell.length_b   1.000
_cell.length_c   1.000
_cell.angle_alpha   90.00
_cell.angle_beta   90.00
_cell.angle_gamma   90.00
#
_symmetry.space_group_name_H-M   'P 1'
#
loop_
_entity.id
_entity.type
_entity.pdbx_description
1 polymer ?
#
loop_
_entity_poly.entity_id
_entity_poly.type
_entity_poly.pdbx_seq_one_letter_code
_entity_poly.pdbx_strand_id
1 'polypeptide(L)'
;MNLCMVPRENVVESTMTSRLRDFVGMNPPIYLGSKVGEDPQEFIDEVYKIVHAMGVTSREKAKFASYQLQDVAQVWHIQWKDNRLEESGPIKWEEFKRVFLG
;
A
#
# COMPACT_ATOMS: atom_id res chain seq x y z
N MET A 1 -4.85 25.68 22.48
CA MET A 1 -4.66 25.55 21.97
C MET A 1 -4.40 25.07 21.33
N ASN A 2 -4.65 24.80 21.34
CA ASN A 2 -4.32 24.38 20.76
C ASN A 2 -4.26 23.97 19.89
N LEU A 3 -4.56 23.94 19.67
CA LEU A 3 -4.52 23.67 18.82
C LEU A 3 -3.97 23.80 17.94
N CYS A 4 -4.10 24.12 17.95
CA CYS A 4 -3.58 24.32 17.16
C CYS A 4 -2.52 24.31 16.87
N MET A 5 -2.66 24.70 17.53
CA MET A 5 -1.61 24.64 17.21
C MET A 5 -1.21 23.73 16.49
N VAL A 6 -1.58 23.68 15.73
CA VAL A 6 -1.13 22.55 15.06
C VAL A 6 0.33 22.63 14.82
N PRO A 7 1.08 21.73 15.38
CA PRO A 7 2.51 21.76 15.18
C PRO A 7 2.85 21.58 13.71
N ARG A 8 3.87 22.27 13.32
CA ARG A 8 4.32 22.20 11.96
C ARG A 8 4.84 20.86 11.55
N GLU A 9 5.44 20.16 12.46
CA GLU A 9 5.99 18.84 12.13
C GLU A 9 4.90 17.87 11.70
N ASN A 10 3.67 18.17 12.04
CA ASN A 10 2.56 17.31 11.67
C ASN A 10 2.11 17.51 10.24
N VAL A 11 2.62 18.53 9.58
CA VAL A 11 2.18 18.79 8.21
C VAL A 11 2.49 17.63 7.30
N VAL A 12 3.70 17.05 7.39
CA VAL A 12 4.05 15.92 6.56
C VAL A 12 3.22 14.70 6.91
N GLU A 13 3.06 14.46 8.21
CA GLU A 13 2.23 13.34 8.65
C GLU A 13 0.79 13.55 8.23
N SER A 14 0.31 14.78 8.31
CA SER A 14 -1.05 15.08 7.90
C SER A 14 -1.27 14.77 6.44
N THR A 15 -0.29 15.07 5.60
CA THR A 15 -0.40 14.79 4.18
C THR A 15 -0.49 13.29 3.93
N MET A 16 0.36 12.52 4.60
CA MET A 16 0.34 11.07 4.45
C MET A 16 -0.96 10.49 4.99
N THR A 17 -1.39 10.98 6.14
CA THR A 17 -2.65 10.54 6.74
C THR A 17 -3.82 10.87 5.82
N SER A 18 -3.78 12.05 5.22
CA SER A 18 -4.82 12.48 4.31
C SER A 18 -4.91 11.57 3.08
N ARG A 19 -3.75 11.20 2.52
CA ARG A 19 -3.71 10.30 1.39
C ARG A 19 -4.22 8.92 1.74
N LEU A 20 -3.84 8.42 2.90
CA LEU A 20 -4.33 7.13 3.36
C LEU A 20 -5.83 7.15 3.55
N ARG A 21 -6.34 8.24 4.11
CA ARG A 21 -7.79 8.40 4.30
C ARG A 21 -8.51 8.40 2.96
N ASP A 22 -7.95 9.11 1.98
CA ASP A 22 -8.54 9.12 0.64
C ASP A 22 -8.54 7.74 0.02
N PHE A 23 -7.43 7.01 0.21
CA PHE A 23 -7.32 5.66 -0.32
C PHE A 23 -8.39 4.75 0.29
N VAL A 24 -8.51 4.78 1.62
CA VAL A 24 -9.49 3.96 2.31
C VAL A 24 -10.91 4.37 1.90
N GLY A 25 -11.13 5.67 1.71
CA GLY A 25 -12.43 6.19 1.31
C GLY A 25 -12.88 5.71 -0.05
N MET A 26 -11.96 5.27 -0.89
CA MET A 26 -12.30 4.72 -2.20
C MET A 26 -12.63 3.24 -2.13
N ASN A 27 -12.68 2.69 -0.93
CA ASN A 27 -13.08 1.30 -0.71
C ASN A 27 -12.23 0.32 -1.52
N PRO A 28 -10.90 0.35 -1.34
CA PRO A 28 -10.02 -0.54 -2.10
C PRO A 28 -10.26 -2.00 -1.74
N PRO A 29 -9.96 -2.92 -2.66
CA PRO A 29 -10.13 -4.33 -2.38
C PRO A 29 -9.13 -4.83 -1.35
N ILE A 30 -9.47 -5.94 -0.70
CA ILE A 30 -8.60 -6.61 0.25
C ILE A 30 -8.24 -7.96 -0.33
N TYR A 31 -6.98 -8.36 -0.17
CA TYR A 31 -6.52 -9.66 -0.66
C TYR A 31 -6.08 -10.51 0.52
N LEU A 32 -6.69 -11.67 0.67
CA LEU A 32 -6.41 -12.55 1.81
C LEU A 32 -5.37 -13.62 1.48
N GLY A 33 -5.32 -14.04 0.24
CA GLY A 33 -4.41 -15.10 -0.18
C GLY A 33 -4.88 -16.50 0.16
N SER A 34 -5.98 -16.61 0.90
CA SER A 34 -6.51 -17.92 1.32
C SER A 34 -7.93 -18.16 0.84
N LYS A 35 -8.55 -17.15 0.24
CA LYS A 35 -9.94 -17.27 -0.17
C LYS A 35 -10.03 -17.85 -1.56
N VAL A 36 -10.92 -18.82 -1.73
CA VAL A 36 -11.16 -19.42 -3.03
C VAL A 36 -11.78 -18.38 -3.96
N GLY A 37 -11.25 -18.29 -5.17
CA GLY A 37 -11.79 -17.36 -6.15
C GLY A 37 -11.14 -16.00 -6.17
N GLU A 38 -10.20 -15.74 -5.28
CA GLU A 38 -9.44 -14.49 -5.34
C GLU A 38 -8.55 -14.48 -6.57
N ASP A 39 -8.51 -13.34 -7.24
CA ASP A 39 -7.69 -13.17 -8.43
C ASP A 39 -6.63 -12.10 -8.13
N PRO A 40 -5.35 -12.50 -8.03
CA PRO A 40 -4.31 -11.52 -7.72
C PRO A 40 -4.18 -10.45 -8.78
N GLN A 41 -4.41 -10.78 -10.05
CA GLN A 41 -4.32 -9.79 -11.10
C GLN A 41 -5.43 -8.75 -10.94
N GLU A 42 -6.62 -9.19 -10.62
CA GLU A 42 -7.74 -8.28 -10.42
C GLU A 42 -7.47 -7.35 -9.24
N PHE A 43 -6.95 -7.90 -8.16
CA PHE A 43 -6.59 -7.09 -6.99
C PHE A 43 -5.59 -6.00 -7.37
N ILE A 44 -4.53 -6.37 -8.06
CA ILE A 44 -3.49 -5.43 -8.48
C ILE A 44 -4.07 -4.35 -9.39
N ASP A 45 -4.92 -4.74 -10.33
CA ASP A 45 -5.51 -3.79 -11.26
C ASP A 45 -6.41 -2.80 -10.54
N GLU A 46 -7.22 -3.28 -9.62
CA GLU A 46 -8.15 -2.42 -8.89
C GLU A 46 -7.42 -1.44 -7.98
N VAL A 47 -6.41 -1.93 -7.27
CA VAL A 47 -5.63 -1.05 -6.41
C VAL A 47 -4.87 -0.03 -7.25
N TYR A 48 -4.33 -0.46 -8.38
CA TYR A 48 -3.57 0.45 -9.22
C TYR A 48 -4.44 1.60 -9.74
N LYS A 49 -5.67 1.30 -10.13
CA LYS A 49 -6.59 2.36 -10.58
C LYS A 49 -6.74 3.43 -9.53
N ILE A 50 -6.89 3.01 -8.28
CA ILE A 50 -7.12 3.94 -7.18
C ILE A 50 -5.86 4.77 -6.91
N VAL A 51 -4.72 4.11 -6.73
CA VAL A 51 -3.50 4.83 -6.37
C VAL A 51 -2.98 5.69 -7.52
N HIS A 52 -3.21 5.25 -8.76
CA HIS A 52 -2.82 6.04 -9.91
C HIS A 52 -3.66 7.33 -9.98
N ALA A 53 -4.95 7.22 -9.71
CA ALA A 53 -5.83 8.38 -9.70
C ALA A 53 -5.45 9.36 -8.58
N MET A 54 -4.87 8.85 -7.50
CA MET A 54 -4.43 9.70 -6.40
C MET A 54 -3.13 10.43 -6.70
N GLY A 55 -2.40 10.01 -7.73
CA GLY A 55 -1.16 10.68 -8.11
C GLY A 55 -0.01 10.47 -7.16
N VAL A 56 -0.01 9.36 -6.43
CA VAL A 56 1.06 9.08 -5.48
C VAL A 56 2.27 8.45 -6.20
N THR A 57 3.40 8.45 -5.51
CA THR A 57 4.64 7.92 -6.07
C THR A 57 4.60 6.40 -6.16
N SER A 58 5.57 5.83 -6.89
CA SER A 58 5.66 4.39 -7.01
C SER A 58 5.84 3.70 -5.67
N ARG A 59 6.64 4.30 -4.78
CA ARG A 59 6.83 3.78 -3.43
C ARG A 59 5.53 3.79 -2.65
N GLU A 60 4.79 4.88 -2.75
CA GLU A 60 3.54 5.01 -2.04
C GLU A 60 2.48 4.05 -2.59
N LYS A 61 2.49 3.83 -3.89
CA LYS A 61 1.57 2.87 -4.49
C LYS A 61 1.77 1.48 -3.89
N ALA A 62 3.03 1.04 -3.81
CA ALA A 62 3.32 -0.26 -3.22
C ALA A 62 2.93 -0.30 -1.75
N LYS A 63 3.16 0.78 -1.04
CA LYS A 63 2.83 0.84 0.37
C LYS A 63 1.33 0.74 0.61
N PHE A 64 0.55 1.49 -0.17
CA PHE A 64 -0.90 1.44 -0.03
C PHE A 64 -1.44 0.06 -0.37
N ALA A 65 -0.90 -0.57 -1.42
CA ALA A 65 -1.32 -1.91 -1.77
C ALA A 65 -1.04 -2.89 -0.65
N SER A 66 0.11 -2.76 0.01
CA SER A 66 0.46 -3.68 1.09
C SER A 66 -0.48 -3.57 2.28
N TYR A 67 -1.08 -2.41 2.49
CA TYR A 67 -2.04 -2.23 3.58
C TYR A 67 -3.30 -3.07 3.36
N GLN A 68 -3.56 -3.45 2.12
CA GLN A 68 -4.76 -4.22 1.79
C GLN A 68 -4.51 -5.73 1.82
N LEU A 69 -3.29 -6.15 2.14
CA LEU A 69 -2.98 -7.56 2.29
C LEU A 69 -3.27 -8.01 3.71
N GLN A 70 -4.05 -9.05 3.85
CA GLN A 70 -4.43 -9.59 5.14
C GLN A 70 -4.27 -11.10 5.13
N ASP A 71 -4.37 -11.73 6.31
CA ASP A 71 -4.32 -13.17 6.45
C ASP A 71 -3.04 -13.73 5.83
N VAL A 72 -3.15 -14.77 5.01
CA VAL A 72 -1.98 -15.42 4.40
C VAL A 72 -1.17 -14.44 3.55
N ALA A 73 -1.85 -13.55 2.84
CA ALA A 73 -1.16 -12.57 2.01
C ALA A 73 -0.31 -11.62 2.83
N GLN A 74 -0.77 -11.25 4.02
CA GLN A 74 0.00 -10.38 4.89
C GLN A 74 1.26 -11.09 5.37
N VAL A 75 1.15 -12.35 5.74
CA VAL A 75 2.30 -13.13 6.18
C VAL A 75 3.33 -13.23 5.06
N TRP A 76 2.87 -13.49 3.84
CA TRP A 76 3.75 -13.56 2.69
C TRP A 76 4.50 -12.24 2.49
N HIS A 77 3.79 -11.14 2.60
CA HIS A 77 4.39 -9.82 2.38
C HIS A 77 5.45 -9.52 3.43
N ILE A 78 5.17 -9.83 4.69
CA ILE A 78 6.12 -9.60 5.76
C ILE A 78 7.39 -10.43 5.54
N GLN A 79 7.23 -11.71 5.18
CA GLN A 79 8.37 -12.58 4.95
C GLN A 79 9.20 -12.12 3.76
N TRP A 80 8.55 -11.71 2.68
CA TRP A 80 9.25 -11.22 1.52
C TRP A 80 10.03 -9.96 1.85
N LYS A 81 9.40 -9.05 2.57
CA LYS A 81 10.02 -7.79 2.93
C LYS A 81 11.24 -8.02 3.82
N ASP A 82 11.13 -8.94 4.77
CA ASP A 82 12.23 -9.22 5.69
C ASP A 82 13.41 -9.89 4.98
N ASN A 83 13.15 -10.61 3.91
CA ASN A 83 14.18 -11.32 3.16
C ASN A 83 14.85 -10.47 2.10
N ARG A 84 14.38 -9.24 1.89
CA ARG A 84 14.99 -8.38 0.89
C ARG A 84 16.34 -7.88 1.39
N LEU A 85 17.26 -7.69 0.45
CA LEU A 85 18.55 -7.12 0.77
C LEU A 85 18.39 -5.64 1.08
N GLU A 86 19.17 -5.15 2.04
CA GLU A 86 19.05 -3.75 2.43
C GLU A 86 19.38 -2.81 1.29
N GLU A 87 20.34 -3.18 0.46
CA GLU A 87 20.71 -2.32 -0.65
C GLU A 87 19.70 -2.34 -1.79
N SER A 88 18.66 -3.15 -1.68
CA SER A 88 17.59 -3.13 -2.68
C SER A 88 16.79 -1.85 -2.65
N GLY A 89 16.85 -1.12 -1.54
CA GLY A 89 16.13 0.13 -1.42
C GLY A 89 14.64 -0.07 -1.18
N PRO A 90 13.87 1.02 -1.24
CA PRO A 90 12.43 0.92 -0.98
C PRO A 90 11.72 0.12 -2.04
N ILE A 91 10.64 -0.54 -1.64
CA ILE A 91 9.83 -1.31 -2.57
C ILE A 91 9.01 -0.34 -3.41
N LYS A 92 9.12 -0.50 -4.73
CA LYS A 92 8.35 0.30 -5.67
C LYS A 92 7.24 -0.54 -6.28
N TRP A 93 6.28 0.14 -6.90
CA TRP A 93 5.12 -0.55 -7.44
C TRP A 93 5.50 -1.66 -8.43
N GLU A 94 6.47 -1.39 -9.31
CA GLU A 94 6.85 -2.37 -10.31
C GLU A 94 7.38 -3.64 -9.68
N GLU A 95 8.21 -3.50 -8.65
CA GLU A 95 8.75 -4.64 -7.95
C GLU A 95 7.64 -5.39 -7.20
N PHE A 96 6.80 -4.64 -6.48
CA PHE A 96 5.71 -5.23 -5.73
C PHE A 96 4.80 -6.04 -6.65
N LYS A 97 4.42 -5.45 -7.76
CA LYS A 97 3.52 -6.09 -8.72
C LYS A 97 4.14 -7.37 -9.27
N ARG A 98 5.41 -7.30 -9.67
CA ARG A 98 6.09 -8.44 -10.27
C ARG A 98 6.17 -9.60 -9.30
N VAL A 99 6.57 -9.32 -8.07
CA VAL A 99 6.72 -10.38 -7.07
C VAL A 99 5.37 -10.93 -6.65
N PHE A 100 4.38 -10.06 -6.50
CA PHE A 100 3.06 -10.47 -6.07
C PHE A 100 2.40 -11.39 -7.10
N LEU A 101 2.54 -11.07 -8.36
CA LEU A 101 1.91 -11.84 -9.44
C LEU A 101 2.75 -13.04 -9.88
N GLY A 102 4.04 -12.97 -9.64
CA GLY A 102 4.94 -14.05 -10.04
C GLY A 102 5.02 -15.12 -9.02
#